data_2b906d8ce7ede754c4920f18a3560638
#
_entry.id   2b906d8ce7ede754c4920f18a3560638
#
_cell.length_a   1.000
_cell.length_b   1.000
_cell.length_c   1.000
_cell.angle_alpha   90.00
_cell.angle_beta   90.00
_cell.angle_gamma   90.00
#
_symmetry.space_group_name_H-M   'P 1'
#
loop_
_entity.id
_entity.type
_entity.pdbx_description
1 polymer ?
#
loop_
_entity_poly.entity_id
_entity_poly.type
_entity_poly.pdbx_seq_one_letter_code
_entity_poly.pdbx_strand_id
1 'polypeptide(L)'
;DMCYTQYGNTLPMRQSYASMKRWMNHMVEEYMTDEYTFTKDRYGDWCVPPESLDMIHSRDPKRVTEGALIATAYGAKLLQTLHRFAEVLGYETDKQYWMDLEHAVKDAFNRKYLTVKRGTSLVPGHVLYPDSVYYGNNTVTANILPLAFGLVPKDCLDDVVKSTVQSIVVTNKEHISCGVIGVQWLLRELSRRGFADVAYMLATNTTYPSWGYMAEQGATTIWELWNGNTANPAMNSGNHVMLLGDFLPWRYDNLAGIKSERGRGKVGFKHIRMCPNFKI
;
A
#
# COMPACT_ATOMS: atom_id res chain seq x y z
N ASP A 1 13.86 6.21 -6.20
CA ASP A 1 14.08 6.27 -4.76
C ASP A 1 15.00 5.12 -4.27
N MET A 2 14.75 3.89 -4.72
CA MET A 2 15.50 2.70 -4.28
C MET A 2 17.03 2.85 -4.47
N CYS A 3 17.51 3.26 -5.66
CA CYS A 3 18.94 3.45 -5.91
C CYS A 3 19.60 4.43 -4.94
N TYR A 4 18.91 5.51 -4.59
CA TYR A 4 19.40 6.45 -3.59
C TYR A 4 19.41 5.84 -2.18
N THR A 5 18.32 5.20 -1.77
CA THR A 5 18.20 4.64 -0.43
C THR A 5 19.17 3.47 -0.20
N GLN A 6 19.33 2.58 -1.20
CA GLN A 6 20.14 1.37 -1.06
C GLN A 6 21.63 1.57 -1.37
N TYR A 7 21.95 2.51 -2.27
CA TYR A 7 23.33 2.66 -2.79
C TYR A 7 23.88 4.08 -2.61
N GLY A 8 23.08 5.05 -2.14
CA GLY A 8 23.47 6.46 -2.10
C GLY A 8 23.63 7.12 -3.47
N ASN A 9 23.18 6.43 -4.54
CA ASN A 9 23.39 6.87 -5.92
C ASN A 9 22.27 7.84 -6.36
N THR A 10 22.65 9.10 -6.64
CA THR A 10 21.73 10.15 -7.13
C THR A 10 21.63 10.21 -8.65
N LEU A 11 22.43 9.47 -9.41
CA LEU A 11 22.48 9.57 -10.88
C LEU A 11 21.11 9.26 -11.54
N PRO A 12 20.42 8.16 -11.22
CA PRO A 12 19.10 7.89 -11.80
C PRO A 12 18.09 9.00 -11.50
N MET A 13 18.14 9.56 -10.29
CA MET A 13 17.30 10.67 -9.86
C MET A 13 17.54 11.93 -10.72
N ARG A 14 18.82 12.31 -10.91
CA ARG A 14 19.20 13.46 -11.75
C ARG A 14 18.75 13.29 -13.20
N GLN A 15 18.96 12.10 -13.77
CA GLN A 15 18.61 11.82 -15.17
C GLN A 15 17.10 11.79 -15.41
N SER A 16 16.32 11.34 -14.43
CA SER A 16 14.86 11.14 -14.58
C SER A 16 14.02 12.33 -14.11
N TYR A 17 14.56 13.23 -13.29
CA TYR A 17 13.77 14.26 -12.60
C TYR A 17 12.94 15.12 -13.57
N ALA A 18 13.54 15.63 -14.64
CA ALA A 18 12.83 16.48 -15.61
C ALA A 18 11.67 15.74 -16.29
N SER A 19 11.83 14.46 -16.59
CA SER A 19 10.78 13.64 -17.20
C SER A 19 9.67 13.32 -16.19
N MET A 20 10.02 13.02 -14.94
CA MET A 20 9.06 12.81 -13.87
C MET A 20 8.24 14.08 -13.57
N LYS A 21 8.90 15.25 -13.55
CA LYS A 21 8.25 16.54 -13.37
C LYS A 21 7.23 16.83 -14.49
N ARG A 22 7.62 16.63 -15.75
CA ARG A 22 6.71 16.82 -16.90
C ARG A 22 5.51 15.87 -16.83
N TRP A 23 5.76 14.60 -16.49
CA TRP A 23 4.70 13.61 -16.35
C TRP A 23 3.74 13.98 -15.21
N MET A 24 4.26 14.38 -14.05
CA MET A 24 3.41 14.75 -12.91
C MET A 24 2.59 16.03 -13.20
N ASN A 25 3.18 17.03 -13.88
CA ASN A 25 2.43 18.21 -14.32
C ASN A 25 1.27 17.81 -15.25
N HIS A 26 1.52 16.93 -16.22
CA HIS A 26 0.46 16.39 -17.06
C HIS A 26 -0.64 15.68 -16.24
N MET A 27 -0.27 14.88 -15.24
CA MET A 27 -1.26 14.24 -14.36
C MET A 27 -2.08 15.25 -13.57
N VAL A 28 -1.47 16.34 -13.13
CA VAL A 28 -2.15 17.44 -12.43
C VAL A 28 -3.09 18.18 -13.37
N GLU A 29 -2.63 18.55 -14.57
CA GLU A 29 -3.39 19.31 -15.54
C GLU A 29 -4.60 18.55 -16.11
N GLU A 30 -4.44 17.26 -16.38
CA GLU A 30 -5.46 16.46 -17.08
C GLU A 30 -6.38 15.65 -16.16
N TYR A 31 -5.92 15.25 -14.97
CA TYR A 31 -6.62 14.25 -14.16
C TYR A 31 -6.83 14.64 -12.69
N MET A 32 -6.30 15.77 -12.24
CA MET A 32 -6.60 16.28 -10.92
C MET A 32 -7.83 17.18 -10.98
N THR A 33 -8.74 16.99 -10.04
CA THR A 33 -9.93 17.86 -9.90
C THR A 33 -9.58 19.16 -9.18
N ASP A 34 -10.48 20.15 -9.26
CA ASP A 34 -10.37 21.41 -8.49
C ASP A 34 -10.36 21.15 -6.96
N GLU A 35 -10.84 20.00 -6.53
CA GLU A 35 -10.81 19.55 -5.13
C GLU A 35 -9.53 18.80 -4.74
N TYR A 36 -8.50 18.82 -5.59
CA TYR A 36 -7.21 18.14 -5.38
C TYR A 36 -7.28 16.61 -5.26
N THR A 37 -8.21 15.94 -5.95
CA THR A 37 -8.26 14.48 -6.05
C THR A 37 -7.97 14.03 -7.48
N PHE A 38 -7.33 12.86 -7.64
CA PHE A 38 -7.05 12.29 -8.95
C PHE A 38 -8.15 11.33 -9.37
N THR A 39 -8.54 11.40 -10.65
CA THR A 39 -9.64 10.58 -11.20
C THR A 39 -9.15 9.45 -12.08
N LYS A 40 -7.90 9.54 -12.61
CA LYS A 40 -7.38 8.57 -13.56
C LYS A 40 -6.91 7.31 -12.88
N ASP A 41 -7.72 6.29 -12.98
CA ASP A 41 -7.37 4.90 -12.73
C ASP A 41 -7.99 4.01 -13.80
N ARG A 42 -7.21 3.07 -14.34
CA ARG A 42 -7.67 2.16 -15.38
C ARG A 42 -7.88 0.74 -14.87
N TYR A 43 -7.06 0.30 -13.93
CA TYR A 43 -6.97 -1.10 -13.55
C TYR A 43 -7.40 -1.37 -12.11
N GLY A 44 -7.46 -0.36 -11.25
CA GLY A 44 -7.74 -0.53 -9.84
C GLY A 44 -6.71 -1.38 -9.11
N ASP A 45 -7.15 -2.05 -8.08
CA ASP A 45 -6.36 -3.08 -7.38
C ASP A 45 -6.48 -4.39 -8.17
N TRP A 46 -5.70 -4.49 -9.27
CA TRP A 46 -5.73 -5.62 -10.21
C TRP A 46 -5.52 -6.95 -9.50
N CYS A 47 -6.24 -7.99 -9.91
CA CYS A 47 -6.15 -9.34 -9.36
C CYS A 47 -6.60 -9.47 -7.89
N VAL A 48 -7.59 -8.69 -7.44
CA VAL A 48 -8.26 -9.00 -6.16
C VAL A 48 -8.82 -10.42 -6.22
N PRO A 49 -8.57 -11.28 -5.19
CA PRO A 49 -9.05 -12.66 -5.20
C PRO A 49 -10.55 -12.75 -5.47
N PRO A 50 -11.00 -13.55 -6.47
CA PRO A 50 -12.40 -13.68 -6.82
C PRO A 50 -13.21 -14.48 -5.79
N GLU A 51 -14.53 -14.36 -5.89
CA GLU A 51 -15.51 -15.09 -5.07
C GLU A 51 -15.59 -16.58 -5.43
N SER A 52 -15.27 -16.91 -6.68
CA SER A 52 -15.23 -18.26 -7.22
C SER A 52 -13.92 -18.51 -7.96
N LEU A 53 -13.36 -19.70 -7.83
CA LEU A 53 -12.05 -20.08 -8.38
C LEU A 53 -11.97 -20.13 -9.91
N ASP A 54 -13.09 -20.11 -10.60
CA ASP A 54 -13.17 -20.03 -12.07
C ASP A 54 -13.16 -18.59 -12.61
N MET A 55 -13.35 -17.60 -11.74
CA MET A 55 -13.32 -16.18 -12.12
C MET A 55 -11.87 -15.67 -12.17
N ILE A 56 -11.64 -14.64 -12.97
CA ILE A 56 -10.31 -13.99 -13.10
C ILE A 56 -10.04 -13.06 -11.91
N HIS A 57 -11.00 -12.24 -11.52
CA HIS A 57 -10.91 -11.35 -10.37
C HIS A 57 -12.29 -11.05 -9.81
N SER A 58 -12.30 -10.54 -8.59
CA SER A 58 -13.55 -10.16 -7.92
C SER A 58 -14.31 -9.11 -8.70
N ARG A 59 -15.63 -9.25 -8.72
CA ARG A 59 -16.58 -8.25 -9.22
C ARG A 59 -17.45 -7.69 -8.10
N ASP A 60 -17.30 -8.16 -6.89
CA ASP A 60 -18.04 -7.66 -5.73
C ASP A 60 -17.54 -6.25 -5.35
N PRO A 61 -18.40 -5.20 -5.43
CA PRO A 61 -18.02 -3.83 -5.04
C PRO A 61 -17.53 -3.71 -3.59
N LYS A 62 -17.89 -4.66 -2.72
CA LYS A 62 -17.41 -4.68 -1.33
C LYS A 62 -15.96 -5.13 -1.20
N ARG A 63 -15.43 -5.80 -2.22
CA ARG A 63 -14.05 -6.35 -2.26
C ARG A 63 -13.13 -5.54 -3.15
N VAL A 64 -13.68 -4.72 -4.03
CA VAL A 64 -12.92 -3.91 -4.99
C VAL A 64 -12.78 -2.48 -4.44
N THR A 65 -11.55 -2.00 -4.34
CA THR A 65 -11.26 -0.63 -3.91
C THR A 65 -11.56 0.36 -5.03
N GLU A 66 -12.16 1.50 -4.68
CA GLU A 66 -12.44 2.57 -5.64
C GLU A 66 -11.16 3.07 -6.32
N GLY A 67 -11.16 3.11 -7.65
CA GLY A 67 -10.00 3.52 -8.45
C GLY A 67 -9.54 4.94 -8.18
N ALA A 68 -10.46 5.90 -7.98
CA ALA A 68 -10.12 7.27 -7.67
C ALA A 68 -9.42 7.42 -6.29
N LEU A 69 -9.76 6.57 -5.32
CA LEU A 69 -9.04 6.49 -4.05
C LEU A 69 -7.58 6.06 -4.29
N ILE A 70 -7.38 5.00 -5.07
CA ILE A 70 -6.04 4.49 -5.42
C ILE A 70 -5.24 5.57 -6.16
N ALA A 71 -5.84 6.19 -7.19
CA ALA A 71 -5.21 7.23 -7.97
C ALA A 71 -4.77 8.42 -7.11
N THR A 72 -5.64 8.87 -6.18
CA THR A 72 -5.34 10.00 -5.29
C THR A 72 -4.25 9.65 -4.27
N ALA A 73 -4.29 8.45 -3.68
CA ALA A 73 -3.25 7.99 -2.76
C ALA A 73 -1.88 7.91 -3.46
N TYR A 74 -1.82 7.35 -4.67
CA TYR A 74 -0.58 7.31 -5.45
C TYR A 74 -0.16 8.70 -5.95
N GLY A 75 -1.09 9.59 -6.29
CA GLY A 75 -0.81 10.99 -6.58
C GLY A 75 -0.04 11.65 -5.45
N ALA A 76 -0.55 11.55 -4.22
CA ALA A 76 0.15 12.04 -3.03
C ALA A 76 1.53 11.39 -2.86
N LYS A 77 1.64 10.06 -3.06
CA LYS A 77 2.92 9.34 -2.97
C LYS A 77 3.95 9.80 -3.99
N LEU A 78 3.53 10.11 -5.20
CA LEU A 78 4.40 10.61 -6.26
C LEU A 78 4.86 12.05 -5.99
N LEU A 79 3.97 12.90 -5.45
CA LEU A 79 4.32 14.25 -5.00
C LEU A 79 5.36 14.22 -3.87
N GLN A 80 5.21 13.33 -2.88
CA GLN A 80 6.22 13.07 -1.84
C GLN A 80 7.57 12.67 -2.44
N THR A 81 7.53 11.86 -3.48
CA THR A 81 8.76 11.40 -4.14
C THR A 81 9.45 12.54 -4.90
N LEU A 82 8.70 13.37 -5.62
CA LEU A 82 9.23 14.54 -6.32
C LEU A 82 9.75 15.60 -5.35
N HIS A 83 9.03 15.88 -4.26
CA HIS A 83 9.48 16.74 -3.17
C HIS A 83 10.86 16.29 -2.65
N ARG A 84 10.97 15.01 -2.29
CA ARG A 84 12.23 14.43 -1.80
C ARG A 84 13.36 14.49 -2.83
N PHE A 85 13.06 14.25 -4.11
CA PHE A 85 14.05 14.34 -5.17
C PHE A 85 14.52 15.79 -5.38
N ALA A 86 13.59 16.75 -5.38
CA ALA A 86 13.92 18.16 -5.43
C ALA A 86 14.82 18.60 -4.27
N GLU A 87 14.52 18.13 -3.05
CA GLU A 87 15.35 18.39 -1.87
C GLU A 87 16.77 17.82 -2.00
N VAL A 88 16.90 16.57 -2.44
CA VAL A 88 18.22 15.92 -2.62
C VAL A 88 19.04 16.59 -3.74
N LEU A 89 18.36 17.07 -4.78
CA LEU A 89 19.00 17.71 -5.93
C LEU A 89 19.22 19.22 -5.77
N GLY A 90 18.67 19.83 -4.70
CA GLY A 90 18.80 21.26 -4.42
C GLY A 90 17.87 22.15 -5.25
N TYR A 91 16.72 21.66 -5.69
CA TYR A 91 15.72 22.40 -6.45
C TYR A 91 14.67 23.02 -5.52
N GLU A 92 15.01 24.08 -4.80
CA GLU A 92 14.19 24.63 -3.72
C GLU A 92 12.78 25.08 -4.16
N THR A 93 12.64 25.71 -5.35
CA THR A 93 11.33 26.13 -5.87
C THR A 93 10.43 24.92 -6.14
N ASP A 94 10.97 23.87 -6.77
CA ASP A 94 10.22 22.64 -7.06
C ASP A 94 9.88 21.92 -5.75
N LYS A 95 10.80 21.88 -4.80
CA LYS A 95 10.59 21.28 -3.48
C LYS A 95 9.38 21.90 -2.79
N GLN A 96 9.31 23.23 -2.73
CA GLN A 96 8.18 23.94 -2.11
C GLN A 96 6.87 23.65 -2.85
N TYR A 97 6.88 23.75 -4.17
CA TYR A 97 5.70 23.49 -5.00
C TYR A 97 5.12 22.08 -4.78
N TRP A 98 5.98 21.05 -4.81
CA TRP A 98 5.52 19.67 -4.61
C TRP A 98 5.04 19.41 -3.18
N MET A 99 5.64 20.06 -2.19
CA MET A 99 5.23 19.96 -0.79
C MET A 99 3.84 20.57 -0.58
N ASP A 100 3.60 21.75 -1.10
CA ASP A 100 2.31 22.44 -0.96
C ASP A 100 1.19 21.66 -1.66
N LEU A 101 1.46 21.13 -2.85
CA LEU A 101 0.51 20.32 -3.59
C LEU A 101 0.24 18.97 -2.89
N GLU A 102 1.27 18.34 -2.32
CA GLU A 102 1.11 17.10 -1.54
C GLU A 102 0.21 17.32 -0.33
N HIS A 103 0.38 18.42 0.39
CA HIS A 103 -0.48 18.76 1.52
C HIS A 103 -1.93 18.96 1.07
N ALA A 104 -2.19 19.69 -0.02
CA ALA A 104 -3.53 19.88 -0.55
C ALA A 104 -4.20 18.56 -0.95
N VAL A 105 -3.46 17.68 -1.64
CA VAL A 105 -3.95 16.34 -2.03
C VAL A 105 -4.20 15.45 -0.80
N LYS A 106 -3.33 15.48 0.21
CA LYS A 106 -3.53 14.73 1.46
C LYS A 106 -4.78 15.18 2.21
N ASP A 107 -5.00 16.48 2.31
CA ASP A 107 -6.20 17.02 2.97
C ASP A 107 -7.48 16.66 2.19
N ALA A 108 -7.43 16.75 0.86
CA ALA A 108 -8.53 16.35 -0.02
C ALA A 108 -8.83 14.85 0.10
N PHE A 109 -7.79 14.02 0.13
CA PHE A 109 -7.92 12.58 0.31
C PHE A 109 -8.65 12.23 1.60
N ASN A 110 -8.27 12.86 2.71
CA ASN A 110 -8.92 12.62 4.00
C ASN A 110 -10.35 13.14 4.03
N ARG A 111 -10.63 14.33 3.50
CA ARG A 111 -12.01 14.86 3.41
C ARG A 111 -12.94 13.94 2.62
N LYS A 112 -12.44 13.33 1.54
CA LYS A 112 -13.26 12.54 0.63
C LYS A 112 -13.41 11.09 1.05
N TYR A 113 -12.34 10.46 1.53
CA TYR A 113 -12.30 9.01 1.69
C TYR A 113 -12.24 8.53 3.13
N LEU A 114 -11.86 9.36 4.10
CA LEU A 114 -11.80 8.95 5.51
C LEU A 114 -13.21 8.96 6.12
N THR A 115 -13.63 7.82 6.64
CA THR A 115 -14.84 7.67 7.43
C THR A 115 -14.49 7.55 8.90
N VAL A 116 -15.03 8.44 9.73
CA VAL A 116 -14.89 8.40 11.19
C VAL A 116 -16.29 8.26 11.80
N LYS A 117 -16.59 7.08 12.34
CA LYS A 117 -17.80 6.80 13.10
C LYS A 117 -17.39 6.54 14.54
N ARG A 118 -17.68 7.47 15.43
CA ARG A 118 -17.42 7.27 16.86
C ARG A 118 -18.55 6.46 17.48
N GLY A 119 -18.16 5.47 18.28
CA GLY A 119 -19.11 4.61 18.97
C GLY A 119 -20.02 5.41 19.90
N THR A 120 -21.28 5.01 19.96
CA THR A 120 -22.25 5.60 20.89
C THR A 120 -22.46 4.65 22.06
N SER A 121 -22.41 5.18 23.27
CA SER A 121 -22.86 4.46 24.47
C SER A 121 -24.13 5.11 25.00
N LEU A 122 -25.18 4.32 25.13
CA LEU A 122 -26.43 4.76 25.82
C LEU A 122 -26.30 4.58 27.33
N VAL A 123 -25.31 3.83 27.79
CA VAL A 123 -25.07 3.57 29.23
C VAL A 123 -23.57 3.82 29.50
N PRO A 124 -23.21 4.61 30.53
CA PRO A 124 -21.84 4.84 30.91
C PRO A 124 -21.07 3.51 31.11
N GLY A 125 -19.93 3.37 30.42
CA GLY A 125 -19.10 2.16 30.47
C GLY A 125 -19.49 1.03 29.49
N HIS A 126 -20.59 1.16 28.74
CA HIS A 126 -20.99 0.20 27.71
C HIS A 126 -20.97 0.86 26.33
N VAL A 127 -20.14 0.36 25.45
CA VAL A 127 -20.10 0.78 24.04
C VAL A 127 -21.03 -0.12 23.24
N LEU A 128 -22.16 0.43 22.78
CA LEU A 128 -23.11 -0.31 21.93
C LEU A 128 -22.58 -0.52 20.51
N TYR A 129 -21.82 0.44 20.00
CA TYR A 129 -21.17 0.36 18.68
C TYR A 129 -19.71 0.77 18.84
N PRO A 130 -18.75 -0.07 18.48
CA PRO A 130 -17.34 0.29 18.53
C PRO A 130 -17.04 1.41 17.54
N ASP A 131 -16.00 2.17 17.82
CA ASP A 131 -15.43 3.12 16.87
C ASP A 131 -15.08 2.40 15.57
N SER A 132 -15.39 3.04 14.45
CA SER A 132 -15.09 2.53 13.12
C SER A 132 -14.46 3.64 12.30
N VAL A 133 -13.15 3.53 12.05
CA VAL A 133 -12.38 4.50 11.29
C VAL A 133 -11.68 3.78 10.15
N TYR A 134 -12.01 4.13 8.92
CA TYR A 134 -11.52 3.45 7.74
C TYR A 134 -11.60 4.33 6.49
N TYR A 135 -10.96 3.91 5.42
CA TYR A 135 -11.02 4.57 4.12
C TYR A 135 -11.93 3.84 3.13
N GLY A 136 -12.63 4.63 2.31
CA GLY A 136 -13.47 4.14 1.23
C GLY A 136 -14.50 3.10 1.70
N ASN A 137 -14.48 1.93 1.07
CA ASN A 137 -15.33 0.80 1.40
C ASN A 137 -14.72 -0.19 2.43
N ASN A 138 -13.69 0.24 3.17
CA ASN A 138 -13.01 -0.55 4.20
C ASN A 138 -12.32 -1.83 3.68
N THR A 139 -11.94 -1.88 2.41
CA THR A 139 -11.06 -2.95 1.93
C THR A 139 -9.67 -2.81 2.53
N VAL A 140 -8.93 -3.92 2.59
CA VAL A 140 -7.55 -3.89 3.09
C VAL A 140 -6.71 -2.91 2.26
N THR A 141 -6.85 -2.90 0.93
CA THR A 141 -6.15 -1.96 0.04
C THR A 141 -6.51 -0.50 0.31
N ALA A 142 -7.79 -0.19 0.52
CA ALA A 142 -8.24 1.17 0.82
C ALA A 142 -7.61 1.74 2.11
N ASN A 143 -7.35 0.88 3.09
CA ASN A 143 -6.74 1.26 4.36
C ASN A 143 -5.20 1.21 4.32
N ILE A 144 -4.61 0.19 3.66
CA ILE A 144 -3.16 -0.01 3.68
C ILE A 144 -2.41 1.09 2.90
N LEU A 145 -2.98 1.60 1.82
CA LEU A 145 -2.35 2.66 1.03
C LEU A 145 -2.13 3.95 1.84
N PRO A 146 -3.16 4.55 2.48
CA PRO A 146 -2.95 5.75 3.29
C PRO A 146 -2.03 5.50 4.50
N LEU A 147 -2.06 4.30 5.11
CA LEU A 147 -1.11 3.92 6.16
C LEU A 147 0.33 3.93 5.64
N ALA A 148 0.59 3.27 4.51
CA ALA A 148 1.92 3.15 3.90
C ALA A 148 2.47 4.49 3.39
N PHE A 149 1.60 5.39 2.94
CA PHE A 149 1.98 6.69 2.39
C PHE A 149 1.96 7.83 3.41
N GLY A 150 1.60 7.56 4.67
CA GLY A 150 1.56 8.56 5.73
C GLY A 150 0.46 9.61 5.55
N LEU A 151 -0.66 9.23 4.91
CA LEU A 151 -1.79 10.13 4.67
C LEU A 151 -2.74 10.21 5.87
N VAL A 152 -2.79 9.17 6.70
CA VAL A 152 -3.71 9.07 7.84
C VAL A 152 -3.42 10.16 8.87
N PRO A 153 -4.43 10.91 9.34
CA PRO A 153 -4.29 11.83 10.47
C PRO A 153 -3.81 11.10 11.72
N LYS A 154 -2.98 11.78 12.54
CA LYS A 154 -2.36 11.14 13.70
C LYS A 154 -3.36 10.59 14.72
N ASP A 155 -4.45 11.30 14.93
CA ASP A 155 -5.55 10.95 15.85
C ASP A 155 -6.44 9.78 15.36
N CYS A 156 -6.36 9.44 14.07
CA CYS A 156 -7.08 8.33 13.44
C CYS A 156 -6.19 7.09 13.19
N LEU A 157 -4.88 7.21 13.39
CA LEU A 157 -3.91 6.22 12.94
C LEU A 157 -4.16 4.82 13.51
N ASP A 158 -4.28 4.72 14.84
CA ASP A 158 -4.46 3.44 15.52
C ASP A 158 -5.81 2.79 15.18
N ASP A 159 -6.85 3.60 14.97
CA ASP A 159 -8.17 3.08 14.64
C ASP A 159 -8.22 2.56 13.20
N VAL A 160 -7.54 3.23 12.24
CA VAL A 160 -7.41 2.70 10.86
C VAL A 160 -6.60 1.42 10.85
N VAL A 161 -5.54 1.31 11.65
CA VAL A 161 -4.76 0.08 11.80
C VAL A 161 -5.63 -1.05 12.34
N LYS A 162 -6.42 -0.80 13.40
CA LYS A 162 -7.36 -1.78 13.96
C LYS A 162 -8.39 -2.24 12.92
N SER A 163 -8.99 -1.29 12.18
CA SER A 163 -9.95 -1.62 11.12
C SER A 163 -9.32 -2.48 10.03
N THR A 164 -8.07 -2.21 9.66
CA THR A 164 -7.31 -3.00 8.68
C THR A 164 -7.08 -4.44 9.18
N VAL A 165 -6.58 -4.58 10.41
CA VAL A 165 -6.34 -5.90 11.03
C VAL A 165 -7.64 -6.67 11.19
N GLN A 166 -8.72 -6.03 11.64
CA GLN A 166 -10.04 -6.64 11.75
C GLN A 166 -10.56 -7.12 10.38
N SER A 167 -10.35 -6.32 9.32
CA SER A 167 -10.69 -6.72 7.95
C SER A 167 -9.93 -7.97 7.53
N ILE A 168 -8.63 -8.08 7.85
CA ILE A 168 -7.81 -9.24 7.52
C ILE A 168 -8.26 -10.47 8.31
N VAL A 169 -8.29 -10.35 9.64
CA VAL A 169 -8.46 -11.51 10.54
C VAL A 169 -9.90 -12.01 10.56
N VAL A 170 -10.88 -11.08 10.66
CA VAL A 170 -12.28 -11.44 10.82
C VAL A 170 -13.00 -11.54 9.49
N THR A 171 -12.98 -10.46 8.70
CA THR A 171 -13.76 -10.39 7.45
C THR A 171 -13.21 -11.32 6.39
N ASN A 172 -11.88 -11.33 6.22
CA ASN A 172 -11.20 -12.16 5.23
C ASN A 172 -10.63 -13.46 5.80
N LYS A 173 -10.96 -13.81 7.05
CA LYS A 173 -10.62 -15.10 7.69
C LYS A 173 -9.15 -15.45 7.54
N GLU A 174 -8.28 -14.48 7.89
CA GLU A 174 -6.82 -14.64 7.86
C GLU A 174 -6.22 -14.89 6.47
N HIS A 175 -6.90 -14.42 5.41
CA HIS A 175 -6.43 -14.55 4.04
C HIS A 175 -6.16 -13.20 3.38
N ILE A 176 -5.34 -13.25 2.32
CA ILE A 176 -5.07 -12.10 1.47
C ILE A 176 -6.34 -11.71 0.71
N SER A 177 -6.69 -10.44 0.74
CA SER A 177 -7.85 -9.89 0.02
C SER A 177 -7.47 -8.74 -0.91
N CYS A 178 -6.17 -8.50 -1.09
CA CYS A 178 -5.62 -7.47 -1.96
C CYS A 178 -5.29 -8.03 -3.35
N GLY A 179 -5.37 -7.16 -4.34
CA GLY A 179 -4.70 -7.33 -5.62
C GLY A 179 -3.26 -6.81 -5.58
N VAL A 180 -2.70 -6.54 -6.77
CA VAL A 180 -1.30 -6.14 -6.95
C VAL A 180 -0.95 -4.81 -6.29
N ILE A 181 -1.92 -3.92 -6.13
CA ILE A 181 -1.70 -2.59 -5.53
C ILE A 181 -1.57 -2.69 -4.01
N GLY A 182 -2.51 -3.37 -3.36
CA GLY A 182 -2.50 -3.51 -1.91
C GLY A 182 -1.39 -4.41 -1.39
N VAL A 183 -1.12 -5.53 -2.07
CA VAL A 183 -0.13 -6.51 -1.64
C VAL A 183 1.31 -5.95 -1.63
N GLN A 184 1.60 -4.89 -2.41
CA GLN A 184 2.92 -4.24 -2.41
C GLN A 184 3.28 -3.53 -1.11
N TRP A 185 2.30 -3.27 -0.24
CA TRP A 185 2.50 -2.50 1.00
C TRP A 185 2.09 -3.26 2.24
N LEU A 186 1.44 -4.42 2.08
CA LEU A 186 0.71 -5.13 3.11
C LEU A 186 1.59 -5.60 4.26
N LEU A 187 2.57 -6.45 3.97
CA LEU A 187 3.35 -7.12 5.02
C LEU A 187 4.26 -6.15 5.79
N ARG A 188 4.94 -5.25 5.07
CA ARG A 188 5.81 -4.26 5.69
C ARG A 188 5.04 -3.28 6.55
N GLU A 189 3.86 -2.83 6.09
CA GLU A 189 3.09 -1.85 6.85
C GLU A 189 2.46 -2.48 8.10
N LEU A 190 1.89 -3.68 8.01
CA LEU A 190 1.44 -4.43 9.19
C LEU A 190 2.55 -4.57 10.23
N SER A 191 3.73 -5.01 9.80
CA SER A 191 4.88 -5.18 10.70
C SER A 191 5.35 -3.86 11.32
N ARG A 192 5.34 -2.75 10.57
CA ARG A 192 5.68 -1.41 11.08
C ARG A 192 4.69 -0.92 12.14
N ARG A 193 3.44 -1.37 12.07
CA ARG A 193 2.38 -1.02 13.01
C ARG A 193 2.27 -1.98 14.20
N GLY A 194 3.20 -2.92 14.34
CA GLY A 194 3.24 -3.84 15.48
C GLY A 194 2.50 -5.16 15.27
N PHE A 195 1.98 -5.41 14.06
CA PHE A 195 1.25 -6.62 13.67
C PHE A 195 2.10 -7.52 12.76
N ALA A 196 3.32 -7.79 13.19
CA ALA A 196 4.23 -8.67 12.46
C ALA A 196 3.76 -10.13 12.46
N ASP A 197 3.07 -10.56 13.50
CA ASP A 197 2.39 -11.84 13.64
C ASP A 197 1.30 -12.03 12.57
N VAL A 198 0.47 -11.01 12.34
CA VAL A 198 -0.53 -11.02 11.27
C VAL A 198 0.13 -11.07 9.89
N ALA A 199 1.20 -10.29 9.68
CA ALA A 199 1.97 -10.35 8.43
C ALA A 199 2.59 -11.73 8.21
N TYR A 200 3.13 -12.36 9.26
CA TYR A 200 3.71 -13.70 9.20
C TYR A 200 2.64 -14.76 8.91
N MET A 201 1.49 -14.69 9.58
CA MET A 201 0.35 -15.55 9.32
C MET A 201 -0.08 -15.51 7.85
N LEU A 202 -0.23 -14.31 7.27
CA LEU A 202 -0.55 -14.15 5.85
C LEU A 202 0.53 -14.74 4.93
N ALA A 203 1.81 -14.56 5.29
CA ALA A 203 2.94 -15.02 4.49
C ALA A 203 3.12 -16.54 4.51
N THR A 204 2.66 -17.21 5.55
CA THR A 204 2.80 -18.67 5.76
C THR A 204 1.50 -19.46 5.54
N ASN A 205 0.38 -18.78 5.26
CA ASN A 205 -0.89 -19.42 4.96
C ASN A 205 -0.77 -20.25 3.67
N THR A 206 -1.29 -21.49 3.69
CA THR A 206 -1.25 -22.43 2.54
C THR A 206 -2.61 -22.63 1.89
N THR A 207 -3.67 -22.02 2.43
CA THR A 207 -5.00 -22.08 1.85
C THR A 207 -5.30 -20.87 0.97
N TYR A 208 -6.24 -21.01 0.05
CA TYR A 208 -6.62 -19.97 -0.92
C TYR A 208 -7.31 -18.77 -0.23
N PRO A 209 -6.95 -17.53 -0.61
CA PRO A 209 -5.84 -17.10 -1.44
C PRO A 209 -4.56 -16.81 -0.65
N SER A 210 -3.44 -17.37 -1.08
CA SER A 210 -2.13 -17.17 -0.44
C SER A 210 -0.98 -17.58 -1.38
N TRP A 211 0.25 -17.18 -1.07
CA TRP A 211 1.46 -17.67 -1.76
C TRP A 211 1.70 -19.17 -1.51
N GLY A 212 1.40 -19.64 -0.29
CA GLY A 212 1.50 -21.06 0.04
C GLY A 212 0.54 -21.91 -0.78
N TYR A 213 -0.70 -21.43 -1.01
CA TYR A 213 -1.63 -22.09 -1.93
C TYR A 213 -1.05 -22.24 -3.33
N MET A 214 -0.43 -21.20 -3.90
CA MET A 214 0.22 -21.33 -5.21
C MET A 214 1.28 -22.45 -5.20
N ALA A 215 2.12 -22.50 -4.17
CA ALA A 215 3.15 -23.53 -4.03
C ALA A 215 2.54 -24.95 -3.89
N GLU A 216 1.53 -25.13 -3.07
CA GLU A 216 0.82 -26.41 -2.89
C GLU A 216 0.15 -26.89 -4.18
N GLN A 217 -0.27 -25.96 -5.04
CA GLN A 217 -0.84 -26.26 -6.35
C GLN A 217 0.20 -26.43 -7.46
N GLY A 218 1.50 -26.49 -7.12
CA GLY A 218 2.59 -26.80 -8.05
C GLY A 218 3.16 -25.58 -8.76
N ALA A 219 2.92 -24.36 -8.28
CA ALA A 219 3.56 -23.17 -8.85
C ALA A 219 5.09 -23.24 -8.68
N THR A 220 5.81 -23.04 -9.76
CA THR A 220 7.28 -22.91 -9.75
C THR A 220 7.74 -21.44 -9.66
N THR A 221 6.82 -20.53 -9.97
CA THR A 221 6.99 -19.07 -9.84
C THR A 221 5.69 -18.46 -9.38
N ILE A 222 5.67 -17.16 -9.07
CA ILE A 222 4.43 -16.43 -8.72
C ILE A 222 3.53 -16.34 -9.96
N TRP A 223 2.27 -16.72 -9.80
CA TRP A 223 1.25 -16.58 -10.82
C TRP A 223 0.72 -15.13 -10.89
N GLU A 224 0.12 -14.79 -12.03
CA GLU A 224 -0.58 -13.51 -12.21
C GLU A 224 -1.85 -13.41 -11.35
N LEU A 225 -2.55 -14.52 -11.17
CA LEU A 225 -3.80 -14.61 -10.41
C LEU A 225 -3.60 -15.49 -9.18
N TRP A 226 -4.29 -15.17 -8.07
CA TRP A 226 -4.26 -15.98 -6.85
C TRP A 226 -4.74 -17.43 -7.09
N ASN A 227 -5.65 -17.61 -8.05
CA ASN A 227 -6.22 -18.88 -8.50
C ASN A 227 -5.68 -19.29 -9.88
N GLY A 228 -4.41 -19.08 -10.15
CA GLY A 228 -3.80 -19.32 -11.47
C GLY A 228 -3.93 -20.75 -12.00
N ASN A 229 -4.16 -21.73 -11.13
CA ASN A 229 -4.40 -23.12 -11.50
C ASN A 229 -5.82 -23.40 -12.02
N THR A 230 -6.80 -22.55 -11.74
CA THR A 230 -8.21 -22.74 -12.10
C THR A 230 -8.77 -21.65 -13.02
N ALA A 231 -8.13 -20.48 -13.05
CA ALA A 231 -8.54 -19.35 -13.87
C ALA A 231 -8.35 -19.65 -15.39
N ASN A 232 -9.07 -18.91 -16.23
CA ASN A 232 -8.94 -19.02 -17.67
C ASN A 232 -7.49 -18.78 -18.13
N PRO A 233 -6.82 -19.76 -18.78
CA PRO A 233 -5.41 -19.66 -19.16
C PRO A 233 -5.13 -18.54 -20.18
N ALA A 234 -6.11 -18.07 -20.95
CA ALA A 234 -5.95 -16.97 -21.89
C ALA A 234 -5.67 -15.61 -21.21
N MET A 235 -5.99 -15.50 -19.93
CA MET A 235 -5.85 -14.26 -19.14
C MET A 235 -4.94 -14.44 -17.92
N ASN A 236 -4.14 -15.51 -17.87
CA ASN A 236 -3.39 -15.90 -16.69
C ASN A 236 -1.98 -16.33 -17.09
N SER A 237 -0.98 -15.63 -16.57
CA SER A 237 0.44 -16.02 -16.69
C SER A 237 0.86 -16.87 -15.50
N GLY A 238 1.54 -17.98 -15.77
CA GLY A 238 2.14 -18.83 -14.74
C GLY A 238 3.49 -18.29 -14.21
N ASN A 239 3.97 -17.15 -14.72
CA ASN A 239 5.22 -16.51 -14.31
C ASN A 239 5.06 -14.99 -14.32
N HIS A 240 4.58 -14.42 -13.19
CA HIS A 240 4.24 -13.02 -13.12
C HIS A 240 4.55 -12.43 -11.73
N VAL A 241 5.53 -11.54 -11.65
CA VAL A 241 6.10 -11.07 -10.38
C VAL A 241 5.17 -10.15 -9.55
N MET A 242 4.11 -9.60 -10.12
CA MET A 242 3.32 -8.54 -9.46
C MET A 242 2.73 -8.96 -8.11
N LEU A 243 2.19 -10.18 -8.00
CA LEU A 243 1.64 -10.69 -6.75
C LEU A 243 2.69 -11.10 -5.70
N LEU A 244 3.98 -11.02 -6.01
CA LEU A 244 5.02 -11.13 -4.98
C LEU A 244 4.91 -9.99 -3.96
N GLY A 245 4.46 -8.82 -4.41
CA GLY A 245 4.25 -7.66 -3.56
C GLY A 245 5.52 -7.22 -2.84
N ASP A 246 5.40 -7.02 -1.53
CA ASP A 246 6.51 -6.63 -0.67
C ASP A 246 7.14 -7.80 0.13
N PHE A 247 6.86 -9.04 -0.26
CA PHE A 247 7.29 -10.25 0.45
C PHE A 247 8.81 -10.31 0.69
N LEU A 248 9.62 -10.09 -0.37
CA LEU A 248 11.08 -10.12 -0.23
C LEU A 248 11.63 -8.97 0.63
N PRO A 249 11.35 -7.69 0.35
CA PRO A 249 11.82 -6.60 1.21
C PRO A 249 11.29 -6.71 2.64
N TRP A 250 10.08 -7.25 2.86
CA TRP A 250 9.56 -7.52 4.20
C TRP A 250 10.42 -8.52 4.99
N ARG A 251 10.88 -9.61 4.34
CA ARG A 251 11.75 -10.61 5.00
C ARG A 251 13.04 -9.96 5.51
N TYR A 252 13.68 -9.13 4.69
CA TYR A 252 14.91 -8.44 5.10
C TYR A 252 14.63 -7.31 6.10
N ASP A 253 13.72 -6.41 5.77
CA ASP A 253 13.48 -5.21 6.53
C ASP A 253 12.79 -5.48 7.88
N ASN A 254 11.86 -6.42 7.94
CA ASN A 254 10.96 -6.58 9.07
C ASN A 254 11.16 -7.89 9.84
N LEU A 255 11.50 -9.00 9.20
CA LEU A 255 11.85 -10.24 9.91
C LEU A 255 13.30 -10.23 10.36
N ALA A 256 14.24 -10.20 9.42
CA ALA A 256 15.67 -10.08 9.74
C ALA A 256 16.02 -8.73 10.37
N GLY A 257 15.20 -7.71 10.15
CA GLY A 257 15.35 -6.38 10.74
C GLY A 257 16.57 -5.62 10.26
N ILE A 258 17.06 -5.88 9.04
CA ILE A 258 18.25 -5.26 8.47
C ILE A 258 17.82 -4.11 7.56
N LYS A 259 18.09 -2.87 7.95
CA LYS A 259 17.67 -1.66 7.23
C LYS A 259 18.83 -0.70 7.02
N SER A 260 18.87 -0.08 5.83
CA SER A 260 19.62 1.15 5.65
C SER A 260 18.88 2.30 6.34
N GLU A 261 19.58 3.08 7.17
CA GLU A 261 18.99 4.29 7.73
C GLU A 261 18.69 5.30 6.62
N ARG A 262 17.55 5.99 6.76
CA ARG A 262 17.13 7.06 5.85
C ARG A 262 17.59 8.40 6.44
N GLY A 263 18.14 9.26 5.60
CA GLY A 263 18.58 10.59 5.99
C GLY A 263 19.78 11.03 5.17
N ARG A 264 20.01 12.34 5.12
CA ARG A 264 21.15 12.90 4.39
C ARG A 264 22.46 12.35 4.99
N GLY A 265 23.30 11.74 4.17
CA GLY A 265 24.57 11.14 4.57
C GLY A 265 24.47 9.73 5.16
N LYS A 266 23.29 9.17 5.43
CA LYS A 266 23.10 7.85 6.03
C LYS A 266 22.70 6.76 5.04
N VAL A 267 22.22 7.14 3.85
CA VAL A 267 21.77 6.22 2.79
C VAL A 267 22.93 5.35 2.26
N GLY A 268 22.58 4.27 1.57
CA GLY A 268 23.54 3.36 0.96
C GLY A 268 24.22 2.45 1.98
N PHE A 269 23.51 2.06 3.04
CA PHE A 269 24.03 1.23 4.14
C PHE A 269 25.25 1.80 4.85
N LYS A 270 25.49 3.11 4.73
CA LYS A 270 26.52 3.78 5.55
C LYS A 270 26.19 3.72 7.05
N HIS A 271 24.90 3.70 7.37
CA HIS A 271 24.37 3.43 8.69
C HIS A 271 23.35 2.30 8.60
N ILE A 272 23.59 1.23 9.31
CA ILE A 272 22.75 0.04 9.35
C ILE A 272 21.99 0.02 10.68
N ARG A 273 20.68 -0.13 10.58
CA ARG A 273 19.84 -0.42 11.74
C ARG A 273 19.51 -1.91 11.74
N MET A 274 19.84 -2.60 12.82
CA MET A 274 19.49 -4.00 13.05
C MET A 274 18.43 -4.09 14.14
N CYS A 275 17.28 -4.66 13.81
CA CYS A 275 16.16 -4.84 14.73
C CYS A 275 15.39 -6.10 14.33
N PRO A 276 15.96 -7.29 14.58
CA PRO A 276 15.30 -8.56 14.28
C PRO A 276 13.99 -8.71 15.04
N ASN A 277 13.01 -9.35 14.42
CA ASN A 277 11.75 -9.65 15.08
C ASN A 277 11.79 -11.06 15.67
N PHE A 278 11.82 -11.16 16.99
CA PHE A 278 11.84 -12.44 17.73
C PHE A 278 10.46 -12.88 18.24
N LYS A 279 9.39 -12.17 17.86
CA LYS A 279 8.03 -12.44 18.33
C LYS A 279 7.19 -13.27 17.34
N ILE A 280 7.83 -13.84 16.34
CA ILE A 280 7.17 -14.62 15.28
C ILE A 280 7.58 -16.06 15.38
#